data_a0f466da663f58d179e766c548ad6dd2
#
_entry.id   a0f466da663f58d179e766c548ad6dd2
#
_cell.length_a   1.000
_cell.length_b   1.000
_cell.length_c   1.000
_cell.angle_alpha   90.00
_cell.angle_beta   90.00
_cell.angle_gamma   90.00
#
_symmetry.space_group_name_H-M   'P 1'
#
loop_
_entity.id
_entity.type
_entity.pdbx_description
1 polymer ?
#
loop_
_entity_poly.entity_id
_entity_poly.type
_entity_poly.pdbx_seq_one_letter_code
_entity_poly.pdbx_strand_id
1 'polypeptide(L)'
;MVAVPSIEEEDAKRPNRERENLVGERTRIINRMKSALARLGIRGFKPELRKAPQRLDTLSTPEGIPIPINTLDEFRRDLVRLALVREQIDAIERTRIAQLEAAPKTGPHAMVRLLAKILGLGIETADMLVNEVLSRNLRDRRAVARYAGLTGSPDESGKKRRERGLAKAGNARVRRGLVQLAWRFLLFQKERALVLWFRARTESAAGVRKTKMIVALARKLLIALWRMVTTGEVPAGVVLRPSP
;
A
#
# COMPACT_ATOMS: atom_id res chain seq x y z
N MET A 1 -14.04 22.93 7.49
CA MET A 1 -14.90 21.72 7.56
C MET A 1 -14.45 20.79 6.42
N VAL A 2 -14.30 19.49 6.65
CA VAL A 2 -14.10 18.52 5.58
C VAL A 2 -15.49 18.14 5.06
N ALA A 3 -15.72 18.28 3.75
CA ALA A 3 -17.00 17.92 3.15
C ALA A 3 -17.29 16.42 3.38
N VAL A 4 -18.52 16.12 3.75
CA VAL A 4 -19.01 14.74 3.83
C VAL A 4 -19.06 14.18 2.42
N PRO A 5 -18.47 12.99 2.14
CA PRO A 5 -18.51 12.39 0.82
C PRO A 5 -19.94 12.02 0.42
N SER A 6 -20.26 12.08 -0.88
CA SER A 6 -21.50 11.52 -1.40
C SER A 6 -21.53 10.00 -1.29
N ILE A 7 -22.69 9.39 -1.52
CA ILE A 7 -22.84 7.92 -1.52
C ILE A 7 -21.95 7.32 -2.63
N GLU A 8 -21.94 7.92 -3.81
CA GLU A 8 -21.13 7.48 -4.95
C GLU A 8 -19.62 7.62 -4.66
N GLU A 9 -19.20 8.73 -4.02
CA GLU A 9 -17.80 8.92 -3.61
C GLU A 9 -17.37 7.90 -2.56
N GLU A 10 -18.28 7.49 -1.66
CA GLU A 10 -17.97 6.49 -0.65
C GLU A 10 -17.98 5.07 -1.25
N ASP A 11 -18.89 4.80 -2.17
CA ASP A 11 -18.93 3.53 -2.90
C ASP A 11 -17.70 3.32 -3.79
N ALA A 12 -17.23 4.34 -4.47
CA ALA A 12 -15.98 4.30 -5.26
C ALA A 12 -14.74 3.88 -4.45
N LYS A 13 -14.76 4.01 -3.13
CA LYS A 13 -13.68 3.57 -2.23
C LYS A 13 -13.79 2.10 -1.81
N ARG A 14 -14.99 1.50 -1.95
CA ARG A 14 -15.27 0.14 -1.43
C ARG A 14 -14.33 -0.92 -2.03
N PRO A 15 -14.09 -0.99 -3.35
CA PRO A 15 -13.22 -2.02 -3.92
C PRO A 15 -11.79 -1.98 -3.36
N ASN A 16 -11.24 -0.78 -3.12
CA ASN A 16 -9.92 -0.65 -2.49
C ASN A 16 -9.90 -1.17 -1.05
N ARG A 17 -10.94 -0.83 -0.29
CA ARG A 17 -11.05 -1.21 1.13
C ARG A 17 -11.28 -2.72 1.28
N GLU A 18 -12.12 -3.29 0.44
CA GLU A 18 -12.36 -4.73 0.39
C GLU A 18 -11.08 -5.48 0.02
N ARG A 19 -10.41 -5.07 -1.05
CA ARG A 19 -9.12 -5.65 -1.45
C ARG A 19 -8.08 -5.58 -0.33
N GLU A 20 -7.98 -4.46 0.39
CA GLU A 20 -7.06 -4.33 1.54
C GLU A 20 -7.38 -5.34 2.64
N ASN A 21 -8.66 -5.54 2.95
CA ASN A 21 -9.11 -6.52 3.93
C ASN A 21 -8.76 -7.95 3.49
N LEU A 22 -9.05 -8.31 2.24
CA LEU A 22 -8.73 -9.61 1.67
C LEU A 22 -7.21 -9.88 1.65
N VAL A 23 -6.39 -8.88 1.30
CA VAL A 23 -4.92 -8.98 1.40
C VAL A 23 -4.48 -9.21 2.85
N GLY A 24 -5.13 -8.56 3.81
CA GLY A 24 -4.93 -8.79 5.24
C GLY A 24 -5.29 -10.22 5.66
N GLU A 25 -6.42 -10.74 5.18
CA GLU A 25 -6.86 -12.12 5.44
C GLU A 25 -5.89 -13.14 4.85
N ARG A 26 -5.50 -12.96 3.60
CA ARG A 26 -4.48 -13.79 2.95
C ARG A 26 -3.21 -13.86 3.81
N THR A 27 -2.74 -12.73 4.27
CA THR A 27 -1.52 -12.65 5.09
C THR A 27 -1.69 -13.36 6.43
N ARG A 28 -2.86 -13.21 7.09
CA ARG A 28 -3.15 -13.90 8.35
C ARG A 28 -3.19 -15.42 8.18
N ILE A 29 -3.84 -15.94 7.13
CA ILE A 29 -3.88 -17.38 6.84
C ILE A 29 -2.46 -17.90 6.64
N ILE A 30 -1.67 -17.28 5.75
CA ILE A 30 -0.29 -17.68 5.47
C ILE A 30 0.56 -17.70 6.74
N ASN A 31 0.49 -16.63 7.55
CA ASN A 31 1.29 -16.53 8.76
C ASN A 31 0.87 -17.54 9.83
N ARG A 32 -0.44 -17.82 9.97
CA ARG A 32 -0.95 -18.84 10.88
C ARG A 32 -0.40 -20.23 10.51
N MET A 33 -0.50 -20.61 9.24
CA MET A 33 0.05 -21.89 8.76
C MET A 33 1.56 -21.97 8.98
N LYS A 34 2.32 -20.95 8.58
CA LYS A 34 3.77 -20.90 8.76
C LYS A 34 4.19 -20.98 10.23
N SER A 35 3.47 -20.29 11.11
CA SER A 35 3.72 -20.33 12.55
C SER A 35 3.44 -21.71 13.16
N ALA A 36 2.35 -22.36 12.77
CA ALA A 36 2.02 -23.68 13.25
C ALA A 36 3.04 -24.74 12.75
N LEU A 37 3.43 -24.69 11.47
CA LEU A 37 4.47 -25.57 10.92
C LEU A 37 5.85 -25.33 11.56
N ALA A 38 6.18 -24.09 11.88
CA ALA A 38 7.44 -23.80 12.57
C ALA A 38 7.54 -24.43 13.96
N ARG A 39 6.41 -24.57 14.69
CA ARG A 39 6.35 -25.33 15.96
C ARG A 39 6.61 -26.82 15.79
N LEU A 40 6.34 -27.36 14.59
CA LEU A 40 6.65 -28.74 14.21
C LEU A 40 8.04 -28.89 13.56
N GLY A 41 8.90 -27.85 13.65
CA GLY A 41 10.23 -27.86 13.03
C GLY A 41 10.24 -27.60 11.51
N ILE A 42 9.08 -27.45 10.86
CA ILE A 42 8.94 -27.34 9.41
C ILE A 42 8.97 -25.86 9.00
N ARG A 43 10.05 -25.40 8.34
CA ARG A 43 10.25 -23.96 7.98
C ARG A 43 10.20 -23.65 6.48
N GLY A 44 10.23 -24.60 5.59
CA GLY A 44 10.34 -24.40 4.14
C GLY A 44 9.01 -24.35 3.39
N PHE A 45 7.88 -24.52 4.06
CA PHE A 45 6.58 -24.58 3.41
C PHE A 45 6.08 -23.20 2.98
N LYS A 46 5.59 -23.13 1.74
CA LYS A 46 5.05 -21.90 1.13
C LYS A 46 3.59 -22.12 0.73
N PRO A 47 2.62 -21.76 1.59
CA PRO A 47 1.18 -21.93 1.33
C PRO A 47 0.71 -21.18 0.08
N GLU A 48 1.45 -20.16 -0.32
CA GLU A 48 1.15 -19.32 -1.47
C GLU A 48 1.39 -19.99 -2.83
N LEU A 49 2.08 -21.11 -2.89
CA LEU A 49 2.37 -21.79 -4.16
C LEU A 49 1.18 -22.64 -4.63
N ARG A 50 1.00 -22.73 -5.96
CA ARG A 50 -0.07 -23.54 -6.58
C ARG A 50 -0.01 -25.04 -6.18
N LYS A 51 1.20 -25.56 -5.97
CA LYS A 51 1.42 -26.95 -5.55
C LYS A 51 1.40 -27.14 -4.02
N ALA A 52 0.95 -26.14 -3.24
CA ALA A 52 0.92 -26.23 -1.79
C ALA A 52 0.02 -27.38 -1.28
N PRO A 53 -1.20 -27.64 -1.84
CA PRO A 53 -2.02 -28.76 -1.39
C PRO A 53 -1.30 -30.11 -1.50
N GLN A 54 -0.72 -30.41 -2.66
CA GLN A 54 0.01 -31.68 -2.89
C GLN A 54 1.24 -31.83 -1.98
N ARG A 55 1.95 -30.73 -1.76
CA ARG A 55 3.11 -30.71 -0.86
C ARG A 55 2.73 -30.86 0.60
N LEU A 56 1.54 -30.41 0.99
CA LEU A 56 1.06 -30.53 2.36
C LEU A 56 0.93 -31.98 2.79
N ASP A 57 0.39 -32.85 1.91
CA ASP A 57 0.15 -34.25 2.21
C ASP A 57 1.45 -35.08 2.37
N THR A 58 2.57 -34.58 1.90
CA THR A 58 3.90 -35.23 1.99
C THR A 58 4.81 -34.62 3.06
N LEU A 59 4.32 -33.63 3.83
CA LEU A 59 5.12 -33.01 4.87
C LEU A 59 5.27 -33.90 6.11
N SER A 60 6.49 -33.93 6.63
CA SER A 60 6.83 -34.54 7.91
C SER A 60 7.71 -33.61 8.74
N THR A 61 7.79 -33.86 10.04
CA THR A 61 8.75 -33.19 10.92
C THR A 61 10.19 -33.56 10.55
N PRO A 62 11.21 -32.85 11.04
CA PRO A 62 12.62 -33.23 10.84
C PRO A 62 12.95 -34.66 11.28
N GLU A 63 12.19 -35.20 12.24
CA GLU A 63 12.31 -36.58 12.75
C GLU A 63 11.56 -37.62 11.88
N GLY A 64 10.94 -37.20 10.77
CA GLY A 64 10.18 -38.04 9.87
C GLY A 64 8.74 -38.37 10.32
N ILE A 65 8.25 -37.72 11.38
CA ILE A 65 6.90 -37.94 11.90
C ILE A 65 5.89 -37.17 11.03
N PRO A 66 4.81 -37.79 10.54
CA PRO A 66 3.76 -37.13 9.80
C PRO A 66 3.10 -36.00 10.61
N ILE A 67 2.57 -34.98 9.92
CA ILE A 67 1.79 -33.92 10.57
C ILE A 67 0.56 -34.54 11.24
N PRO A 68 0.23 -34.19 12.51
CA PRO A 68 -0.97 -34.65 13.18
C PRO A 68 -2.24 -34.40 12.38
N ILE A 69 -3.15 -35.38 12.34
CA ILE A 69 -4.31 -35.35 11.42
C ILE A 69 -5.19 -34.12 11.57
N ASN A 70 -5.46 -33.67 12.79
CA ASN A 70 -6.28 -32.48 13.03
C ASN A 70 -5.62 -31.20 12.51
N THR A 71 -4.29 -31.10 12.62
CA THR A 71 -3.50 -30.00 12.09
C THR A 71 -3.47 -30.03 10.56
N LEU A 72 -3.34 -31.21 9.97
CA LEU A 72 -3.38 -31.39 8.52
C LEU A 72 -4.74 -30.96 7.96
N ASP A 73 -5.84 -31.36 8.59
CA ASP A 73 -7.19 -30.98 8.17
C ASP A 73 -7.48 -29.50 8.35
N GLU A 74 -6.95 -28.87 9.40
CA GLU A 74 -6.98 -27.41 9.54
C GLU A 74 -6.27 -26.73 8.37
N PHE A 75 -5.08 -27.19 8.00
CA PHE A 75 -4.30 -26.62 6.90
C PHE A 75 -4.97 -26.84 5.53
N ARG A 76 -5.60 -27.98 5.31
CA ARG A 76 -6.41 -28.21 4.10
C ARG A 76 -7.52 -27.17 3.98
N ARG A 77 -8.28 -26.92 5.06
CA ARG A 77 -9.31 -25.88 5.09
C ARG A 77 -8.73 -24.49 4.88
N ASP A 78 -7.57 -24.19 5.46
CA ASP A 78 -6.88 -22.91 5.27
C ASP A 78 -6.40 -22.70 3.84
N LEU A 79 -5.94 -23.74 3.14
CA LEU A 79 -5.58 -23.66 1.73
C LEU A 79 -6.79 -23.39 0.83
N VAL A 80 -7.94 -23.98 1.12
CA VAL A 80 -9.21 -23.69 0.42
C VAL A 80 -9.62 -22.22 0.62
N ARG A 81 -9.59 -21.72 1.86
CA ARG A 81 -9.86 -20.31 2.16
C ARG A 81 -8.86 -19.39 1.44
N LEU A 82 -7.59 -19.77 1.42
CA LEU A 82 -6.55 -18.99 0.75
C LEU A 82 -6.78 -18.90 -0.76
N ALA A 83 -7.24 -19.98 -1.39
CA ALA A 83 -7.60 -20.00 -2.81
C ALA A 83 -8.78 -19.04 -3.09
N LEU A 84 -9.85 -19.12 -2.29
CA LEU A 84 -11.02 -18.24 -2.42
C LEU A 84 -10.65 -16.75 -2.25
N VAL A 85 -9.88 -16.44 -1.20
CA VAL A 85 -9.44 -15.05 -0.97
C VAL A 85 -8.62 -14.50 -2.15
N ARG A 86 -7.80 -15.33 -2.78
CA ARG A 86 -7.04 -14.94 -3.98
C ARG A 86 -7.96 -14.67 -5.16
N GLU A 87 -8.90 -15.55 -5.41
CA GLU A 87 -9.87 -15.40 -6.49
C GLU A 87 -10.66 -14.09 -6.35
N GLN A 88 -11.08 -13.75 -5.13
CA GLN A 88 -11.77 -12.49 -4.84
C GLN A 88 -10.87 -11.27 -5.08
N ILE A 89 -9.60 -11.31 -4.67
CA ILE A 89 -8.63 -10.24 -4.96
C ILE A 89 -8.48 -10.07 -6.47
N ASP A 90 -8.26 -11.16 -7.19
CA ASP A 90 -8.07 -11.14 -8.66
C ASP A 90 -9.33 -10.65 -9.39
N ALA A 91 -10.53 -10.96 -8.88
CA ALA A 91 -11.80 -10.46 -9.41
C ALA A 91 -11.90 -8.94 -9.29
N ILE A 92 -11.60 -8.39 -8.10
CA ILE A 92 -11.60 -6.93 -7.86
C ILE A 92 -10.58 -6.24 -8.78
N GLU A 93 -9.37 -6.80 -8.91
CA GLU A 93 -8.31 -6.23 -9.74
C GLU A 93 -8.70 -6.25 -11.25
N ARG A 94 -9.26 -7.35 -11.73
CA ARG A 94 -9.75 -7.46 -13.13
C ARG A 94 -10.89 -6.48 -13.41
N THR A 95 -11.89 -6.39 -12.53
CA THR A 95 -13.00 -5.45 -12.67
C THR A 95 -12.50 -4.01 -12.74
N ARG A 96 -11.53 -3.64 -11.90
CA ARG A 96 -10.93 -2.30 -11.92
C ARG A 96 -10.22 -2.01 -13.23
N ILE A 97 -9.45 -2.95 -13.78
CA ILE A 97 -8.79 -2.77 -15.08
C ILE A 97 -9.84 -2.54 -16.17
N ALA A 98 -10.87 -3.38 -16.24
CA ALA A 98 -11.94 -3.24 -17.22
C ALA A 98 -12.67 -1.88 -17.09
N GLN A 99 -12.96 -1.44 -15.86
CA GLN A 99 -13.54 -0.12 -15.64
C GLN A 99 -12.62 1.02 -16.08
N LEU A 100 -11.31 0.92 -15.83
CA LEU A 100 -10.36 1.92 -16.30
C LEU A 100 -10.25 1.97 -17.82
N GLU A 101 -10.35 0.84 -18.51
CA GLU A 101 -10.31 0.78 -19.98
C GLU A 101 -11.56 1.41 -20.58
N ALA A 102 -12.74 1.13 -20.03
CA ALA A 102 -14.02 1.64 -20.50
C ALA A 102 -14.30 3.11 -20.12
N ALA A 103 -13.67 3.61 -19.06
CA ALA A 103 -13.96 4.93 -18.50
C ALA A 103 -13.48 6.09 -19.38
N PRO A 104 -14.16 7.27 -19.32
CA PRO A 104 -13.74 8.49 -20.02
C PRO A 104 -12.29 8.89 -19.71
N LYS A 105 -11.69 9.66 -20.65
CA LYS A 105 -10.35 10.22 -20.48
C LYS A 105 -10.30 11.43 -19.53
N THR A 106 -11.36 11.68 -18.78
CA THR A 106 -11.53 12.78 -17.83
C THR A 106 -11.88 12.26 -16.44
N GLY A 107 -11.84 13.12 -15.42
CA GLY A 107 -12.23 12.79 -14.05
C GLY A 107 -11.29 11.81 -13.32
N PRO A 108 -11.79 11.13 -12.27
CA PRO A 108 -10.95 10.29 -11.39
C PRO A 108 -10.20 9.18 -12.12
N HIS A 109 -10.83 8.50 -13.09
CA HIS A 109 -10.17 7.42 -13.85
C HIS A 109 -9.01 7.93 -14.71
N ALA A 110 -9.10 9.14 -15.26
CA ALA A 110 -7.98 9.77 -15.95
C ALA A 110 -6.80 10.05 -15.01
N MET A 111 -7.08 10.49 -13.77
CA MET A 111 -6.05 10.67 -12.76
C MET A 111 -5.37 9.35 -12.41
N VAL A 112 -6.13 8.26 -12.29
CA VAL A 112 -5.56 6.91 -12.04
C VAL A 112 -4.63 6.50 -13.18
N ARG A 113 -5.06 6.65 -14.45
CA ARG A 113 -4.23 6.34 -15.63
C ARG A 113 -2.96 7.19 -15.66
N LEU A 114 -3.07 8.48 -15.34
CA LEU A 114 -1.94 9.40 -15.30
C LEU A 114 -0.91 8.97 -14.24
N LEU A 115 -1.35 8.67 -13.03
CA LEU A 115 -0.49 8.24 -11.93
C LEU A 115 0.13 6.87 -12.18
N ALA A 116 -0.62 5.94 -12.79
CA ALA A 116 -0.13 4.60 -13.09
C ALA A 116 1.02 4.58 -14.14
N LYS A 117 1.22 5.67 -14.88
CA LYS A 117 2.41 5.84 -15.74
C LYS A 117 3.70 5.96 -14.95
N ILE A 118 3.66 6.36 -13.68
CA ILE A 118 4.86 6.49 -12.84
C ILE A 118 5.44 5.10 -12.55
N LEU A 119 6.71 4.90 -12.87
CA LEU A 119 7.39 3.64 -12.56
C LEU A 119 7.46 3.43 -11.04
N GLY A 120 6.98 2.28 -10.57
CA GLY A 120 6.87 1.96 -9.14
C GLY A 120 5.52 2.30 -8.50
N LEU A 121 4.62 3.00 -9.22
CA LEU A 121 3.25 3.26 -8.79
C LEU A 121 2.29 2.42 -9.64
N GLY A 122 1.69 1.38 -9.05
CA GLY A 122 0.73 0.50 -9.71
C GLY A 122 -0.69 1.07 -9.67
N ILE A 123 -1.57 0.53 -10.53
CA ILE A 123 -2.98 0.90 -10.66
C ILE A 123 -3.68 0.88 -9.29
N GLU A 124 -3.48 -0.15 -8.48
CA GLU A 124 -4.08 -0.30 -7.16
C GLU A 124 -3.77 0.87 -6.21
N THR A 125 -2.50 1.28 -6.20
CA THR A 125 -2.07 2.41 -5.38
C THR A 125 -2.55 3.75 -5.95
N ALA A 126 -2.56 3.89 -7.28
CA ALA A 126 -3.08 5.07 -7.96
C ALA A 126 -4.57 5.26 -7.67
N ASP A 127 -5.37 4.20 -7.82
CA ASP A 127 -6.80 4.20 -7.58
C ASP A 127 -7.13 4.50 -6.11
N MET A 128 -6.42 3.88 -5.16
CA MET A 128 -6.55 4.22 -3.75
C MET A 128 -6.25 5.69 -3.46
N LEU A 129 -5.17 6.24 -4.03
CA LEU A 129 -4.81 7.65 -3.81
C LEU A 129 -5.82 8.59 -4.43
N VAL A 130 -6.34 8.31 -5.62
CA VAL A 130 -7.35 9.13 -6.27
C VAL A 130 -8.63 9.12 -5.44
N ASN A 131 -9.19 7.97 -5.13
CA ASN A 131 -10.48 7.85 -4.46
C ASN A 131 -10.43 8.31 -2.98
N GLU A 132 -9.31 8.13 -2.29
CA GLU A 132 -9.21 8.54 -0.88
C GLU A 132 -8.79 10.00 -0.69
N VAL A 133 -7.99 10.61 -1.59
CA VAL A 133 -7.43 11.95 -1.36
C VAL A 133 -7.33 12.87 -2.58
N LEU A 134 -6.94 12.38 -3.76
CA LEU A 134 -6.55 13.27 -4.86
C LEU A 134 -7.73 13.84 -5.66
N SER A 135 -8.88 13.17 -5.66
CA SER A 135 -10.13 13.67 -6.24
C SER A 135 -10.81 14.73 -5.37
N ARG A 136 -10.36 14.91 -4.13
CA ARG A 136 -10.95 15.88 -3.20
C ARG A 136 -10.45 17.30 -3.50
N ASN A 137 -11.35 18.26 -3.42
CA ASN A 137 -11.00 19.67 -3.52
C ASN A 137 -10.31 20.15 -2.22
N LEU A 138 -8.99 20.00 -2.15
CA LEU A 138 -8.18 20.42 -1.01
C LEU A 138 -7.48 21.75 -1.34
N ARG A 139 -7.66 22.74 -0.48
CA ARG A 139 -7.25 24.12 -0.69
C ARG A 139 -5.76 24.30 -1.04
N ASP A 140 -4.90 23.55 -0.39
CA ASP A 140 -3.45 23.73 -0.54
C ASP A 140 -2.65 22.47 -0.14
N ARG A 141 -1.34 22.49 -0.41
CA ARG A 141 -0.40 21.41 -0.06
C ARG A 141 -0.39 21.04 1.44
N ARG A 142 -0.71 22.01 2.32
CA ARG A 142 -0.75 21.76 3.78
C ARG A 142 -2.02 21.02 4.15
N ALA A 143 -3.14 21.34 3.52
CA ALA A 143 -4.41 20.62 3.68
C ALA A 143 -4.28 19.18 3.20
N VAL A 144 -3.66 18.93 2.04
CA VAL A 144 -3.37 17.59 1.51
C VAL A 144 -2.53 16.76 2.50
N ALA A 145 -1.44 17.34 3.01
CA ALA A 145 -0.56 16.64 3.95
C ALA A 145 -1.25 16.36 5.29
N ARG A 146 -2.07 17.27 5.79
CA ARG A 146 -2.87 17.08 7.02
C ARG A 146 -3.93 16.02 6.84
N TYR A 147 -4.66 16.05 5.72
CA TYR A 147 -5.67 15.05 5.41
C TYR A 147 -5.08 13.63 5.38
N ALA A 148 -3.89 13.46 4.83
CA ALA A 148 -3.17 12.18 4.81
C ALA A 148 -2.53 11.81 6.16
N GLY A 149 -2.55 12.68 7.17
CA GLY A 149 -1.89 12.45 8.46
C GLY A 149 -0.37 12.36 8.36
N LEU A 150 0.24 13.09 7.42
CA LEU A 150 1.68 13.14 7.18
C LEU A 150 2.31 14.45 7.72
N THR A 151 1.66 15.09 8.66
CA THR A 151 2.16 16.28 9.38
C THR A 151 2.57 15.93 10.80
N GLY A 152 3.49 16.71 11.36
CA GLY A 152 3.81 16.63 12.78
C GLY A 152 2.64 17.06 13.65
N SER A 153 2.58 16.54 14.88
CA SER A 153 1.70 17.07 15.92
C SER A 153 2.34 18.31 16.52
N PRO A 154 1.67 19.49 16.50
CA PRO A 154 2.19 20.63 17.22
C PRO A 154 2.15 20.35 18.71
N ASP A 155 3.27 20.58 19.37
CA ASP A 155 3.39 20.63 20.82
C ASP A 155 3.72 22.07 21.19
N GLU A 156 2.67 22.83 21.45
CA GLU A 156 2.77 24.26 21.76
C GLU A 156 2.47 24.46 23.28
N SER A 157 3.51 24.73 24.05
CA SER A 157 3.38 25.19 25.43
C SER A 157 4.09 26.52 25.60
N GLY A 158 3.35 27.60 25.75
CA GLY A 158 3.89 28.96 25.92
C GLY A 158 4.79 29.38 24.75
N LYS A 159 6.05 29.76 25.04
CA LYS A 159 7.02 30.17 24.03
C LYS A 159 7.72 29.03 23.28
N LYS A 160 7.50 27.77 23.66
CA LYS A 160 8.15 26.61 23.03
C LYS A 160 7.23 25.97 22.01
N ARG A 161 7.67 25.99 20.75
CA ARG A 161 7.00 25.36 19.62
C ARG A 161 7.82 24.16 19.17
N ARG A 162 7.36 22.93 19.44
CA ARG A 162 8.02 21.69 19.00
C ARG A 162 7.04 20.84 18.21
N GLU A 163 7.51 20.19 17.16
CA GLU A 163 6.76 19.15 16.48
C GLU A 163 7.06 17.78 17.18
N ARG A 164 6.06 17.19 17.78
CA ARG A 164 6.13 15.81 18.32
C ARG A 164 5.61 14.84 17.27
N GLY A 165 6.51 14.07 16.65
CA GLY A 165 6.16 12.92 15.80
C GLY A 165 5.01 13.17 14.80
N LEU A 166 4.45 12.10 14.25
CA LEU A 166 3.26 12.20 13.40
C LEU A 166 2.00 12.42 14.23
N ALA A 167 1.24 13.45 13.84
CA ALA A 167 -0.11 13.65 14.33
C ALA A 167 -1.00 12.53 13.87
N LYS A 168 -1.06 11.37 14.32
CA LYS A 168 -1.81 10.18 13.85
C LYS A 168 -3.27 10.46 13.39
N ALA A 169 -3.68 11.73 13.38
CA ALA A 169 -4.90 12.26 12.76
C ALA A 169 -4.85 12.11 11.23
N GLY A 170 -5.99 12.20 10.56
CA GLY A 170 -6.12 12.09 9.12
C GLY A 170 -6.31 10.65 8.62
N ASN A 171 -6.28 10.48 7.30
CA ASN A 171 -6.57 9.20 6.66
C ASN A 171 -5.42 8.19 6.82
N ALA A 172 -5.58 7.22 7.72
CA ALA A 172 -4.58 6.21 8.03
C ALA A 172 -4.28 5.28 6.84
N ARG A 173 -5.25 5.05 5.93
CA ARG A 173 -5.07 4.23 4.73
C ARG A 173 -4.15 4.92 3.73
N VAL A 174 -4.40 6.20 3.45
CA VAL A 174 -3.53 7.05 2.61
C VAL A 174 -2.13 7.11 3.19
N ARG A 175 -1.99 7.33 4.50
CA ARG A 175 -0.68 7.37 5.16
C ARG A 175 0.11 6.07 5.00
N ARG A 176 -0.52 4.91 5.25
CA ARG A 176 0.13 3.59 5.06
C ARG A 176 0.55 3.37 3.61
N GLY A 177 -0.37 3.60 2.67
CA GLY A 177 -0.11 3.44 1.24
C GLY A 177 1.02 4.33 0.74
N LEU A 178 1.09 5.58 1.21
CA LEU A 178 2.17 6.51 0.84
C LEU A 178 3.52 6.14 1.45
N VAL A 179 3.56 5.63 2.67
CA VAL A 179 4.81 5.12 3.27
C VAL A 179 5.31 3.92 2.49
N GLN A 180 4.43 2.97 2.12
CA GLN A 180 4.80 1.83 1.28
C GLN A 180 5.25 2.29 -0.12
N LEU A 181 4.56 3.27 -0.71
CA LEU A 181 4.94 3.85 -1.99
C LEU A 181 6.32 4.52 -1.91
N ALA A 182 6.61 5.23 -0.82
CA ALA A 182 7.91 5.86 -0.62
C ALA A 182 9.07 4.84 -0.62
N TRP A 183 8.90 3.68 0.03
CA TRP A 183 9.87 2.60 -0.04
C TRP A 183 10.04 2.04 -1.46
N ARG A 184 8.93 1.81 -2.18
CA ARG A 184 8.98 1.37 -3.57
C ARG A 184 9.62 2.42 -4.48
N PHE A 185 9.35 3.70 -4.23
CA PHE A 185 9.94 4.79 -4.99
C PHE A 185 11.47 4.80 -4.90
N LEU A 186 12.04 4.50 -3.73
CA LEU A 186 13.49 4.34 -3.56
C LEU A 186 14.08 3.20 -4.42
N LEU A 187 13.31 2.15 -4.70
CA LEU A 187 13.75 1.01 -5.51
C LEU A 187 13.69 1.32 -7.02
N PHE A 188 12.61 1.96 -7.47
CA PHE A 188 12.33 2.14 -8.90
C PHE A 188 12.82 3.48 -9.47
N GLN A 189 13.03 4.50 -8.63
CA GLN A 189 13.36 5.87 -9.03
C GLN A 189 14.75 6.29 -8.53
N LYS A 190 15.73 5.40 -8.58
CA LYS A 190 17.03 5.43 -7.85
C LYS A 190 17.80 6.74 -7.96
N GLU A 191 17.77 7.40 -9.12
CA GLU A 191 18.58 8.59 -9.43
C GLU A 191 17.76 9.87 -9.55
N ARG A 192 16.59 9.92 -8.92
CA ARG A 192 15.67 11.03 -9.07
C ARG A 192 15.71 11.97 -7.85
N ALA A 193 15.38 13.25 -8.10
CA ALA A 193 15.57 14.33 -7.14
C ALA A 193 15.07 14.01 -5.71
N LEU A 194 13.90 13.37 -5.57
CA LEU A 194 13.36 13.00 -4.25
C LEU A 194 14.14 11.87 -3.58
N VAL A 195 14.69 10.94 -4.37
CA VAL A 195 15.52 9.83 -3.84
C VAL A 195 16.90 10.34 -3.46
N LEU A 196 17.51 11.18 -4.28
CA LEU A 196 18.79 11.83 -3.97
C LEU A 196 18.64 12.70 -2.71
N TRP A 197 17.55 13.48 -2.61
CA TRP A 197 17.23 14.23 -1.40
C TRP A 197 17.10 13.34 -0.16
N PHE A 198 16.48 12.17 -0.27
CA PHE A 198 16.35 11.22 0.83
C PHE A 198 17.71 10.63 1.22
N ARG A 199 18.50 10.18 0.25
CA ARG A 199 19.84 9.62 0.47
C ARG A 199 20.76 10.60 1.17
N ALA A 200 20.88 11.83 0.65
CA ALA A 200 21.73 12.86 1.23
C ALA A 200 21.40 13.15 2.72
N ARG A 201 20.14 12.95 3.16
CA ARG A 201 19.74 13.14 4.56
C ARG A 201 19.83 11.91 5.44
N THR A 202 20.06 10.74 4.85
CA THR A 202 20.09 9.46 5.55
C THR A 202 21.41 8.73 5.45
N GLU A 203 22.36 9.28 4.70
CA GLU A 203 23.66 8.65 4.43
C GLU A 203 24.45 8.35 5.72
N SER A 204 24.45 9.28 6.67
CA SER A 204 25.09 9.14 7.99
C SER A 204 24.11 8.77 9.11
N ALA A 205 22.87 8.36 8.79
CA ALA A 205 21.80 8.22 9.78
C ALA A 205 21.56 6.78 10.21
N ALA A 206 21.52 6.54 11.53
CA ALA A 206 21.06 5.29 12.13
C ALA A 206 19.56 5.01 11.83
N GLY A 207 19.13 3.75 11.98
CA GLY A 207 17.83 3.24 11.56
C GLY A 207 16.58 4.09 11.91
N VAL A 208 16.52 4.63 13.14
CA VAL A 208 15.39 5.48 13.61
C VAL A 208 15.24 6.75 12.76
N ARG A 209 16.35 7.35 12.31
CA ARG A 209 16.34 8.55 11.47
C ARG A 209 15.84 8.23 10.06
N LYS A 210 16.21 7.06 9.50
CA LYS A 210 15.69 6.59 8.21
C LYS A 210 14.17 6.42 8.24
N THR A 211 13.61 5.85 9.33
CA THR A 211 12.16 5.69 9.49
C THR A 211 11.43 7.03 9.55
N LYS A 212 11.99 8.05 10.17
CA LYS A 212 11.41 9.41 10.15
C LYS A 212 11.49 10.03 8.74
N MET A 213 12.62 9.84 8.06
CA MET A 213 12.83 10.40 6.73
C MET A 213 11.96 9.77 5.66
N ILE A 214 11.58 8.49 5.77
CA ILE A 214 10.64 7.86 4.82
C ILE A 214 9.26 8.51 4.88
N VAL A 215 8.81 8.94 6.06
CA VAL A 215 7.55 9.68 6.23
C VAL A 215 7.64 11.06 5.56
N ALA A 216 8.77 11.74 5.69
CA ALA A 216 9.00 13.01 5.01
C ALA A 216 9.04 12.84 3.48
N LEU A 217 9.62 11.75 2.97
CA LEU A 217 9.56 11.39 1.56
C LEU A 217 8.12 11.11 1.11
N ALA A 218 7.35 10.33 1.88
CA ALA A 218 5.94 10.07 1.61
C ALA A 218 5.11 11.34 1.51
N ARG A 219 5.35 12.33 2.40
CA ARG A 219 4.72 13.66 2.32
C ARG A 219 5.10 14.41 1.05
N LYS A 220 6.38 14.42 0.67
CA LYS A 220 6.84 15.08 -0.56
C LYS A 220 6.25 14.41 -1.81
N LEU A 221 6.21 13.08 -1.84
CA LEU A 221 5.56 12.32 -2.91
C LEU A 221 4.08 12.68 -3.03
N LEU A 222 3.33 12.68 -1.94
CA LEU A 222 1.92 13.05 -1.97
C LEU A 222 1.70 14.44 -2.58
N ILE A 223 2.50 15.43 -2.17
CA ILE A 223 2.39 16.81 -2.69
C ILE A 223 2.74 16.84 -4.18
N ALA A 224 3.76 16.09 -4.61
CA ALA A 224 4.14 16.00 -6.02
C ALA A 224 3.04 15.34 -6.88
N LEU A 225 2.46 14.24 -6.41
CA LEU A 225 1.35 13.54 -7.08
C LEU A 225 0.09 14.42 -7.13
N TRP A 226 -0.22 15.13 -6.05
CA TRP A 226 -1.34 16.06 -6.01
C TRP A 226 -1.17 17.18 -7.06
N ARG A 227 0.02 17.79 -7.15
CA ARG A 227 0.32 18.77 -8.20
C ARG A 227 0.15 18.18 -9.59
N MET A 228 0.68 16.98 -9.81
CA MET A 228 0.57 16.30 -11.10
C MET A 228 -0.89 16.13 -11.56
N VAL A 229 -1.80 15.76 -10.66
CA VAL A 229 -3.22 15.59 -11.03
C VAL A 229 -4.00 16.90 -11.11
N THR A 230 -3.55 17.97 -10.43
CA THR A 230 -4.24 19.28 -10.44
C THR A 230 -3.75 20.22 -11.53
N THR A 231 -2.47 20.17 -11.88
CA THR A 231 -1.84 21.08 -12.85
C THR A 231 -1.38 20.39 -14.13
N GLY A 232 -1.39 19.04 -14.17
CA GLY A 232 -0.78 18.25 -15.25
C GLY A 232 0.75 18.22 -15.21
N GLU A 233 1.39 18.90 -14.26
CA GLU A 233 2.84 19.03 -14.18
C GLU A 233 3.48 17.72 -13.67
N VAL A 234 4.23 17.05 -14.53
CA VAL A 234 4.98 15.84 -14.14
C VAL A 234 6.09 16.23 -13.17
N PRO A 235 6.20 15.59 -12.00
CA PRO A 235 7.24 15.92 -11.04
C PRO A 235 8.64 15.77 -11.65
N ALA A 236 9.50 16.76 -11.45
CA ALA A 236 10.84 16.80 -12.02
C ALA A 236 11.62 15.49 -11.75
N GLY A 237 12.13 14.91 -12.82
CA GLY A 237 12.97 13.71 -12.77
C GLY A 237 12.25 12.39 -12.44
N VAL A 238 10.92 12.32 -12.48
CA VAL A 238 10.19 11.05 -12.35
C VAL A 238 10.30 10.25 -13.65
N VAL A 239 10.63 8.95 -13.55
CA VAL A 239 10.58 8.02 -14.68
C VAL A 239 9.15 7.55 -14.89
N LEU A 240 8.63 7.80 -16.09
CA LEU A 240 7.38 7.23 -16.53
C LEU A 240 7.63 5.89 -17.22
N ARG A 241 6.65 4.99 -17.16
CA ARG A 241 6.66 3.78 -17.99
C ARG A 241 6.59 4.19 -19.46
N PRO A 242 7.28 3.50 -20.37
CA PRO A 242 7.05 3.69 -21.78
C PRO A 242 5.57 3.46 -22.07
N SER A 243 4.99 4.28 -22.96
CA SER A 243 3.66 4.00 -23.50
C SER A 243 3.71 2.67 -24.23
N PRO A 244 2.70 1.79 -24.08
CA PRO A 244 2.61 0.57 -24.86
C PRO A 244 2.48 0.87 -26.35
#